data_d21ca719a51117ed2c968798fcf38d15
#
_entry.id   d21ca719a51117ed2c968798fcf38d15
#
_cell.length_a   1.000
_cell.length_b   1.000
_cell.length_c   1.000
_cell.angle_alpha   90.00
_cell.angle_beta   90.00
_cell.angle_gamma   90.00
#
_symmetry.space_group_name_H-M   'P 1'
#
loop_
_entity.id
_entity.type
_entity.pdbx_description
1 polymer ?
#
loop_
_entity_poly.entity_id
_entity_poly.type
_entity_poly.pdbx_seq_one_letter_code
_entity_poly.pdbx_strand_id
1 'polypeptide(L)'
;MKKIILMGLMLMATLGIGAQKFALVDMEYVLKNIPAYERANEQLNQVSKKWQAEVEALNTEATTMYKNYQNEVVFLSQEQKKARQEQIMKKEKAASELKRKYFGPEGELFKKRESLMSPIQEEIYNAVRDISELRGYSLVVDRASNSGIIFGSPKIDISNEVLQKLGYSN
;
A
#
# COMPACT_ATOMS: atom_id res chain seq x y z
N MET A 1 -51.98 11.91 -40.75
CA MET A 1 -50.99 12.90 -40.29
C MET A 1 -50.66 12.74 -38.78
N LYS A 2 -51.65 12.71 -37.85
CA LYS A 2 -51.39 12.55 -36.42
C LYS A 2 -50.60 11.28 -36.05
N LYS A 3 -50.86 10.13 -36.73
CA LYS A 3 -50.13 8.86 -36.46
C LYS A 3 -48.67 8.89 -36.92
N ILE A 4 -48.34 9.63 -37.98
CA ILE A 4 -46.96 9.79 -38.47
C ILE A 4 -46.16 10.71 -37.58
N ILE A 5 -46.77 11.74 -36.99
CA ILE A 5 -46.14 12.64 -36.02
C ILE A 5 -45.85 11.89 -34.70
N LEU A 6 -46.77 11.03 -34.23
CA LEU A 6 -46.61 10.23 -33.03
C LEU A 6 -45.43 9.20 -33.20
N MET A 7 -45.33 8.61 -34.39
CA MET A 7 -44.22 7.66 -34.71
C MET A 7 -42.89 8.36 -34.84
N GLY A 8 -42.84 9.59 -35.35
CA GLY A 8 -41.65 10.43 -35.35
C GLY A 8 -41.19 10.88 -33.97
N LEU A 9 -42.12 11.18 -33.05
CA LEU A 9 -41.79 11.51 -31.67
C LEU A 9 -41.25 10.31 -30.87
N MET A 10 -41.76 9.10 -31.14
CA MET A 10 -41.27 7.84 -30.51
C MET A 10 -39.87 7.46 -30.99
N LEU A 11 -39.50 7.78 -32.23
CA LEU A 11 -38.15 7.53 -32.79
C LEU A 11 -37.10 8.48 -32.22
N MET A 12 -37.48 9.71 -31.83
CA MET A 12 -36.57 10.67 -31.21
C MET A 12 -36.26 10.36 -29.73
N ALA A 13 -37.14 9.64 -29.03
CA ALA A 13 -36.96 9.28 -27.63
C ALA A 13 -35.91 8.18 -27.42
N THR A 14 -35.48 7.48 -28.47
CA THR A 14 -34.50 6.39 -28.37
C THR A 14 -33.05 6.86 -28.55
N LEU A 15 -32.77 8.13 -28.87
CA LEU A 15 -31.43 8.66 -29.15
C LEU A 15 -30.67 9.12 -27.88
N GLY A 16 -31.29 8.99 -26.70
CA GLY A 16 -30.69 9.49 -25.45
C GLY A 16 -30.17 8.47 -24.46
N ILE A 17 -30.14 7.16 -24.78
CA ILE A 17 -29.53 6.18 -23.90
C ILE A 17 -28.04 6.12 -24.23
N GLY A 18 -27.28 7.06 -23.74
CA GLY A 18 -25.82 6.97 -23.72
C GLY A 18 -25.43 5.70 -23.00
N ALA A 19 -24.95 4.68 -23.73
CA ALA A 19 -24.44 3.46 -23.11
C ALA A 19 -23.38 3.86 -22.06
N GLN A 20 -23.59 3.46 -20.82
CA GLN A 20 -22.62 3.69 -19.75
C GLN A 20 -21.30 3.03 -20.15
N LYS A 21 -20.23 3.80 -20.22
CA LYS A 21 -18.92 3.31 -20.56
C LYS A 21 -18.17 2.90 -19.30
N PHE A 22 -17.58 1.75 -19.32
CA PHE A 22 -16.74 1.23 -18.24
C PHE A 22 -15.31 1.03 -18.76
N ALA A 23 -14.33 1.17 -17.86
CA ALA A 23 -12.96 0.86 -18.16
C ALA A 23 -12.34 -0.01 -17.05
N LEU A 24 -11.26 -0.68 -17.39
CA LEU A 24 -10.40 -1.42 -16.46
C LEU A 24 -9.04 -0.74 -16.39
N VAL A 25 -8.43 -0.80 -15.23
CA VAL A 25 -7.04 -0.43 -15.00
C VAL A 25 -6.35 -1.56 -14.23
N ASP A 26 -5.11 -1.85 -14.55
CA ASP A 26 -4.25 -2.75 -13.78
C ASP A 26 -3.31 -1.90 -12.94
N MET A 27 -3.70 -1.65 -11.68
CA MET A 27 -2.93 -0.81 -10.78
C MET A 27 -1.56 -1.40 -10.46
N GLU A 28 -1.43 -2.73 -10.41
CA GLU A 28 -0.15 -3.38 -10.18
C GLU A 28 0.80 -3.15 -11.37
N TYR A 29 0.30 -3.31 -12.59
CA TYR A 29 1.05 -3.01 -13.80
C TYR A 29 1.45 -1.53 -13.87
N VAL A 30 0.52 -0.61 -13.62
CA VAL A 30 0.80 0.83 -13.62
C VAL A 30 1.89 1.17 -12.59
N LEU A 31 1.74 0.73 -11.33
CA LEU A 31 2.71 0.99 -10.26
C LEU A 31 4.11 0.46 -10.60
N LYS A 32 4.22 -0.76 -11.14
CA LYS A 32 5.50 -1.37 -11.54
C LYS A 32 6.25 -0.58 -12.63
N ASN A 33 5.52 0.18 -13.44
CA ASN A 33 6.10 1.00 -14.51
C ASN A 33 6.37 2.46 -14.08
N ILE A 34 6.17 2.80 -12.79
CA ILE A 34 6.47 4.12 -12.23
C ILE A 34 7.79 4.05 -11.46
N PRO A 35 8.89 4.69 -11.92
CA PRO A 35 10.20 4.63 -11.23
C PRO A 35 10.17 5.18 -9.80
N ALA A 36 9.25 6.10 -9.50
CA ALA A 36 9.06 6.61 -8.14
C ALA A 36 8.57 5.52 -7.18
N TYR A 37 7.73 4.59 -7.65
CA TYR A 37 7.25 3.46 -6.85
C TYR A 37 8.37 2.47 -6.50
N GLU A 38 9.26 2.17 -7.44
CA GLU A 38 10.43 1.33 -7.19
C GLU A 38 11.36 1.96 -6.14
N ARG A 39 11.70 3.24 -6.31
CA ARG A 39 12.50 3.99 -5.33
C ARG A 39 11.85 4.03 -3.95
N ALA A 40 10.53 4.20 -3.88
CA ALA A 40 9.80 4.18 -2.63
C ALA A 40 9.89 2.81 -1.92
N ASN A 41 9.75 1.71 -2.67
CA ASN A 41 9.91 0.36 -2.15
C ASN A 41 11.34 0.09 -1.66
N GLU A 42 12.35 0.54 -2.39
CA GLU A 42 13.74 0.42 -1.97
C GLU A 42 14.00 1.18 -0.65
N GLN A 43 13.51 2.40 -0.53
CA GLN A 43 13.61 3.19 0.71
C GLN A 43 12.92 2.48 1.88
N LEU A 44 11.72 1.93 1.67
CA LEU A 44 10.99 1.18 2.69
C LEU A 44 11.77 -0.07 3.13
N ASN A 45 12.36 -0.79 2.18
CA ASN A 45 13.17 -1.96 2.48
C ASN A 45 14.43 -1.62 3.28
N GLN A 46 15.13 -0.54 2.91
CA GLN A 46 16.32 -0.07 3.63
C GLN A 46 15.97 0.35 5.07
N VAL A 47 14.92 1.13 5.24
CA VAL A 47 14.46 1.59 6.57
C VAL A 47 13.99 0.40 7.40
N SER A 48 13.23 -0.53 6.82
CA SER A 48 12.77 -1.74 7.51
C SER A 48 13.95 -2.59 8.00
N LYS A 49 14.96 -2.84 7.15
CA LYS A 49 16.18 -3.57 7.54
C LYS A 49 16.94 -2.88 8.68
N LYS A 50 17.07 -1.55 8.60
CA LYS A 50 17.72 -0.76 9.66
C LYS A 50 17.00 -0.93 10.98
N TRP A 51 15.68 -0.76 11.00
CA TRP A 51 14.87 -0.85 12.21
C TRP A 51 14.81 -2.28 12.77
N GLN A 52 14.79 -3.30 11.89
CA GLN A 52 14.93 -4.69 12.31
C GLN A 52 16.26 -4.94 13.03
N ALA A 53 17.36 -4.42 12.51
CA ALA A 53 18.65 -4.54 13.14
C ALA A 53 18.73 -3.84 14.50
N GLU A 54 18.09 -2.67 14.66
CA GLU A 54 18.02 -1.96 15.94
C GLU A 54 17.25 -2.77 17.00
N VAL A 55 16.12 -3.37 16.62
CA VAL A 55 15.33 -4.24 17.51
C VAL A 55 16.11 -5.50 17.88
N GLU A 56 16.76 -6.12 16.88
CA GLU A 56 17.53 -7.34 17.09
C GLU A 56 18.75 -7.11 17.98
N ALA A 57 19.40 -5.95 17.88
CA ALA A 57 20.51 -5.58 18.78
C ALA A 57 20.06 -5.58 20.25
N LEU A 58 18.88 -5.00 20.55
CA LEU A 58 18.33 -5.02 21.90
C LEU A 58 17.93 -6.42 22.38
N ASN A 59 17.36 -7.25 21.52
CA ASN A 59 17.03 -8.64 21.82
C ASN A 59 18.28 -9.47 22.11
N THR A 60 19.33 -9.28 21.30
CA THR A 60 20.61 -9.96 21.47
C THR A 60 21.26 -9.55 22.78
N GLU A 61 21.23 -8.26 23.12
CA GLU A 61 21.73 -7.76 24.40
C GLU A 61 20.98 -8.37 25.59
N ALA A 62 19.64 -8.37 25.55
CA ALA A 62 18.80 -8.98 26.58
C ALA A 62 19.08 -10.48 26.73
N THR A 63 19.22 -11.20 25.61
CA THR A 63 19.56 -12.64 25.62
C THR A 63 20.94 -12.89 26.22
N THR A 64 21.92 -12.06 25.91
CA THR A 64 23.27 -12.16 26.45
C THR A 64 23.27 -11.89 27.97
N MET A 65 22.55 -10.84 28.40
CA MET A 65 22.40 -10.55 29.82
C MET A 65 21.73 -11.72 30.58
N TYR A 66 20.72 -12.34 29.98
CA TYR A 66 20.05 -13.50 30.56
C TYR A 66 20.96 -14.72 30.68
N LYS A 67 21.75 -15.04 29.64
CA LYS A 67 22.75 -16.11 29.66
C LYS A 67 23.80 -15.88 30.72
N ASN A 68 24.32 -14.66 30.84
CA ASN A 68 25.29 -14.30 31.88
C ASN A 68 24.67 -14.45 33.29
N TYR A 69 23.45 -13.98 33.47
CA TYR A 69 22.72 -14.17 34.73
C TYR A 69 22.58 -15.65 35.09
N GLN A 70 22.19 -16.51 34.16
CA GLN A 70 22.11 -17.96 34.39
C GLN A 70 23.44 -18.58 34.85
N ASN A 71 24.54 -18.15 34.28
CA ASN A 71 25.87 -18.64 34.65
C ASN A 71 26.33 -18.16 36.02
N GLU A 72 25.94 -16.96 36.41
CA GLU A 72 26.39 -16.30 37.66
C GLU A 72 25.40 -16.49 38.84
N VAL A 73 24.17 -16.92 38.59
CA VAL A 73 23.06 -16.89 39.55
C VAL A 73 23.36 -17.57 40.90
N VAL A 74 24.19 -18.62 40.88
CA VAL A 74 24.55 -19.36 42.11
C VAL A 74 25.50 -18.58 43.01
N PHE A 75 26.21 -17.60 42.48
CA PHE A 75 27.17 -16.77 43.20
C PHE A 75 26.61 -15.41 43.62
N LEU A 76 25.38 -15.04 43.17
CA LEU A 76 24.79 -13.73 43.40
C LEU A 76 24.00 -13.68 44.70
N SER A 77 24.07 -12.54 45.41
CA SER A 77 23.15 -12.23 46.53
C SER A 77 21.71 -12.04 46.02
N GLN A 78 20.71 -12.03 46.88
CA GLN A 78 19.30 -11.83 46.53
C GLN A 78 19.08 -10.44 45.88
N GLU A 79 19.74 -9.41 46.42
CA GLU A 79 19.70 -8.05 45.86
C GLU A 79 20.29 -8.00 44.44
N GLN A 80 21.43 -8.68 44.23
CA GLN A 80 22.09 -8.76 42.93
C GLN A 80 21.23 -9.53 41.93
N LYS A 81 20.60 -10.65 42.34
CA LYS A 81 19.66 -11.40 41.47
C LYS A 81 18.52 -10.52 41.01
N LYS A 82 17.89 -9.81 41.97
CA LYS A 82 16.78 -8.90 41.63
C LYS A 82 17.21 -7.78 40.69
N ALA A 83 18.35 -7.14 40.94
CA ALA A 83 18.87 -6.08 40.09
C ALA A 83 19.18 -6.58 38.67
N ARG A 84 19.76 -7.78 38.52
CA ARG A 84 20.02 -8.38 37.19
C ARG A 84 18.72 -8.71 36.43
N GLN A 85 17.75 -9.29 37.11
CA GLN A 85 16.43 -9.58 36.51
C GLN A 85 15.71 -8.32 36.05
N GLU A 86 15.73 -7.26 36.89
CA GLU A 86 15.14 -5.98 36.50
C GLU A 86 15.82 -5.36 35.28
N GLN A 87 17.15 -5.45 35.17
CA GLN A 87 17.90 -4.98 34.01
C GLN A 87 17.53 -5.75 32.73
N ILE A 88 17.42 -7.08 32.83
CA ILE A 88 17.01 -7.93 31.69
C ILE A 88 15.59 -7.57 31.26
N MET A 89 14.63 -7.53 32.18
CA MET A 89 13.24 -7.14 31.88
C MET A 89 13.14 -5.76 31.26
N LYS A 90 13.96 -4.80 31.73
CA LYS A 90 14.01 -3.46 31.13
C LYS A 90 14.47 -3.49 29.67
N LYS A 91 15.46 -4.33 29.34
CA LYS A 91 15.95 -4.48 27.96
C LYS A 91 14.93 -5.18 27.07
N GLU A 92 14.32 -6.25 27.54
CA GLU A 92 13.24 -6.95 26.80
C GLU A 92 12.06 -6.02 26.52
N LYS A 93 11.66 -5.24 27.54
CA LYS A 93 10.60 -4.23 27.38
C LYS A 93 10.98 -3.18 26.36
N ALA A 94 12.21 -2.65 26.39
CA ALA A 94 12.71 -1.68 25.44
C ALA A 94 12.69 -2.24 24.00
N ALA A 95 13.11 -3.50 23.81
CA ALA A 95 13.06 -4.17 22.49
C ALA A 95 11.61 -4.30 21.98
N SER A 96 10.69 -4.71 22.87
CA SER A 96 9.27 -4.85 22.55
C SER A 96 8.62 -3.50 22.19
N GLU A 97 8.90 -2.46 22.97
CA GLU A 97 8.40 -1.11 22.70
C GLU A 97 8.95 -0.55 21.39
N LEU A 98 10.24 -0.75 21.11
CA LEU A 98 10.87 -0.33 19.86
C LEU A 98 10.28 -1.07 18.66
N LYS A 99 10.09 -2.39 18.78
CA LYS A 99 9.40 -3.20 17.75
C LYS A 99 8.00 -2.68 17.47
N ARG A 100 7.23 -2.39 18.53
CA ARG A 100 5.88 -1.84 18.38
C ARG A 100 5.89 -0.45 17.75
N LYS A 101 6.84 0.41 18.14
CA LYS A 101 7.01 1.74 17.56
C LYS A 101 7.26 1.67 16.06
N TYR A 102 8.14 0.77 15.61
CA TYR A 102 8.51 0.68 14.22
C TYR A 102 7.51 -0.12 13.37
N PHE A 103 7.04 -1.26 13.86
CA PHE A 103 6.28 -2.26 13.10
C PHE A 103 4.85 -2.46 13.61
N GLY A 104 4.39 -1.70 14.58
CA GLY A 104 3.01 -1.75 15.05
C GLY A 104 2.02 -1.31 13.95
N PRO A 105 0.70 -1.51 14.19
CA PRO A 105 -0.34 -1.19 13.18
C PRO A 105 -0.29 0.24 12.64
N GLU A 106 0.07 1.22 13.47
CA GLU A 106 0.29 2.63 13.10
C GLU A 106 1.74 3.06 13.36
N GLY A 107 2.65 2.11 13.23
CA GLY A 107 4.08 2.32 13.48
C GLY A 107 4.76 3.19 12.41
N GLU A 108 6.02 3.50 12.67
CA GLU A 108 6.80 4.38 11.79
C GLU A 108 6.94 3.83 10.36
N LEU A 109 6.97 2.49 10.20
CA LEU A 109 7.03 1.87 8.87
C LEU A 109 5.73 2.09 8.08
N PHE A 110 4.59 2.00 8.75
CA PHE A 110 3.29 2.28 8.15
C PHE A 110 3.22 3.74 7.69
N LYS A 111 3.54 4.69 8.57
CA LYS A 111 3.56 6.12 8.24
C LYS A 111 4.52 6.45 7.11
N LYS A 112 5.71 5.83 7.13
CA LYS A 112 6.69 6.01 6.06
C LYS A 112 6.16 5.48 4.73
N ARG A 113 5.47 4.33 4.73
CA ARG A 113 4.83 3.78 3.54
C ARG A 113 3.76 4.75 3.01
N GLU A 114 2.86 5.22 3.86
CA GLU A 114 1.84 6.18 3.44
C GLU A 114 2.45 7.43 2.83
N SER A 115 3.45 8.02 3.50
CA SER A 115 4.09 9.25 3.01
C SER A 115 4.77 9.10 1.65
N LEU A 116 5.25 7.88 1.30
CA LEU A 116 5.90 7.60 0.03
C LEU A 116 4.92 7.18 -1.07
N MET A 117 3.85 6.46 -0.70
CA MET A 117 2.91 5.87 -1.66
C MET A 117 1.74 6.80 -2.00
N SER A 118 1.25 7.59 -1.02
CA SER A 118 0.09 8.45 -1.25
C SER A 118 0.27 9.43 -2.40
N PRO A 119 1.40 10.12 -2.57
CA PRO A 119 1.58 11.01 -3.72
C PRO A 119 1.50 10.28 -5.06
N ILE A 120 2.09 9.08 -5.15
CA ILE A 120 2.08 8.26 -6.37
C ILE A 120 0.65 7.81 -6.70
N GLN A 121 -0.10 7.37 -5.69
CA GLN A 121 -1.50 6.97 -5.85
C GLN A 121 -2.38 8.14 -6.26
N GLU A 122 -2.13 9.33 -5.71
CA GLU A 122 -2.85 10.54 -6.07
C GLU A 122 -2.61 10.95 -7.53
N GLU A 123 -1.36 10.89 -8.01
CA GLU A 123 -1.01 11.14 -9.41
C GLU A 123 -1.75 10.16 -10.35
N ILE A 124 -1.74 8.86 -10.03
CA ILE A 124 -2.46 7.84 -10.80
C ILE A 124 -3.96 8.11 -10.79
N TYR A 125 -4.54 8.40 -9.60
CA TYR A 125 -5.96 8.71 -9.48
C TYR A 125 -6.37 9.92 -10.34
N ASN A 126 -5.57 10.98 -10.32
CA ASN A 126 -5.81 12.16 -11.12
C ASN A 126 -5.74 11.85 -12.62
N ALA A 127 -4.77 11.04 -13.06
CA ALA A 127 -4.66 10.62 -14.45
C ALA A 127 -5.88 9.78 -14.88
N VAL A 128 -6.31 8.83 -14.04
CA VAL A 128 -7.52 8.01 -14.29
C VAL A 128 -8.78 8.89 -14.35
N ARG A 129 -8.92 9.85 -13.46
CA ARG A 129 -10.05 10.79 -13.45
C ARG A 129 -10.09 11.61 -14.75
N ASP A 130 -8.98 12.22 -15.13
CA ASP A 130 -8.90 13.04 -16.33
C ASP A 130 -9.25 12.25 -17.60
N ILE A 131 -8.75 11.00 -17.70
CA ILE A 131 -9.07 10.09 -18.81
C ILE A 131 -10.56 9.74 -18.78
N SER A 132 -11.11 9.49 -17.59
CA SER A 132 -12.53 9.14 -17.43
C SER A 132 -13.45 10.27 -17.86
N GLU A 133 -13.14 11.49 -17.48
CA GLU A 133 -13.89 12.69 -17.89
C GLU A 133 -13.81 12.88 -19.40
N LEU A 134 -12.62 12.77 -19.99
CA LEU A 134 -12.40 12.92 -21.44
C LEU A 134 -13.14 11.85 -22.27
N ARG A 135 -13.12 10.60 -21.82
CA ARG A 135 -13.69 9.45 -22.53
C ARG A 135 -15.14 9.17 -22.18
N GLY A 136 -15.66 9.80 -21.13
CA GLY A 136 -17.03 9.61 -20.64
C GLY A 136 -17.18 8.24 -19.96
N TYR A 137 -16.18 7.77 -19.22
CA TYR A 137 -16.30 6.57 -18.39
C TYR A 137 -17.09 6.88 -17.12
N SER A 138 -18.10 6.08 -16.86
CA SER A 138 -18.93 6.18 -15.65
C SER A 138 -18.31 5.43 -14.47
N LEU A 139 -17.42 4.46 -14.74
CA LEU A 139 -16.73 3.64 -13.76
C LEU A 139 -15.43 3.12 -14.34
N VAL A 140 -14.37 3.18 -13.53
CA VAL A 140 -13.08 2.50 -13.80
C VAL A 140 -12.84 1.52 -12.65
N VAL A 141 -12.52 0.27 -12.96
CA VAL A 141 -12.32 -0.80 -11.98
C VAL A 141 -10.89 -1.29 -12.06
N ASP A 142 -10.23 -1.36 -10.90
CA ASP A 142 -8.91 -1.98 -10.79
C ASP A 142 -9.05 -3.51 -10.88
N ARG A 143 -8.52 -4.09 -11.96
CA ARG A 143 -8.57 -5.53 -12.17
C ARG A 143 -7.54 -6.31 -11.37
N ALA A 144 -6.47 -5.67 -10.91
CA ALA A 144 -5.41 -6.32 -10.15
C ALA A 144 -5.82 -6.59 -8.71
N SER A 145 -6.54 -5.65 -8.07
CA SER A 145 -7.00 -5.77 -6.69
C SER A 145 -8.37 -6.45 -6.54
N ASN A 146 -9.12 -6.60 -7.64
CA ASN A 146 -10.49 -7.11 -7.61
C ASN A 146 -10.59 -8.54 -8.13
N SER A 147 -10.61 -9.49 -7.19
CA SER A 147 -10.75 -10.93 -7.50
C SER A 147 -12.11 -11.33 -8.11
N GLY A 148 -13.07 -10.42 -8.17
CA GLY A 148 -14.40 -10.66 -8.78
C GLY A 148 -14.44 -10.50 -10.30
N ILE A 149 -13.38 -9.98 -10.94
CA ILE A 149 -13.33 -9.83 -12.39
C ILE A 149 -12.79 -11.12 -13.01
N ILE A 150 -13.70 -11.92 -13.60
CA ILE A 150 -13.34 -13.17 -14.28
C ILE A 150 -12.79 -12.92 -15.68
N PHE A 151 -13.31 -11.90 -16.38
CA PHE A 151 -12.91 -11.53 -17.73
C PHE A 151 -13.00 -10.02 -17.93
N GLY A 152 -11.99 -9.44 -18.55
CA GLY A 152 -11.96 -8.05 -18.99
C GLY A 152 -11.35 -7.96 -20.39
N SER A 153 -12.10 -7.36 -21.32
CA SER A 153 -11.58 -7.15 -22.68
C SER A 153 -10.40 -6.19 -22.65
N PRO A 154 -9.27 -6.51 -23.34
CA PRO A 154 -8.16 -5.57 -23.48
C PRO A 154 -8.55 -4.20 -24.09
N LYS A 155 -9.67 -4.16 -24.84
CA LYS A 155 -10.17 -2.94 -25.47
C LYS A 155 -10.67 -1.88 -24.48
N ILE A 156 -11.02 -2.28 -23.25
CA ILE A 156 -11.48 -1.38 -22.19
C ILE A 156 -10.41 -1.17 -21.10
N ASP A 157 -9.22 -1.75 -21.29
CA ASP A 157 -8.08 -1.55 -20.39
C ASP A 157 -7.36 -0.25 -20.74
N ILE A 158 -7.31 0.66 -19.76
CA ILE A 158 -6.71 1.99 -19.93
C ILE A 158 -5.33 2.12 -19.26
N SER A 159 -4.74 1.02 -18.79
CA SER A 159 -3.48 1.05 -18.01
C SER A 159 -2.34 1.76 -18.75
N ASN A 160 -2.17 1.47 -20.06
CA ASN A 160 -1.17 2.13 -20.89
C ASN A 160 -1.50 3.62 -21.14
N GLU A 161 -2.78 3.97 -21.26
CA GLU A 161 -3.21 5.36 -21.38
C GLU A 161 -2.91 6.16 -20.10
N VAL A 162 -3.09 5.53 -18.94
CA VAL A 162 -2.70 6.10 -17.64
C VAL A 162 -1.19 6.33 -17.59
N LEU A 163 -0.37 5.34 -17.94
CA LEU A 163 1.09 5.48 -17.98
C LEU A 163 1.52 6.58 -18.94
N GLN A 164 0.92 6.66 -20.11
CA GLN A 164 1.20 7.72 -21.09
C GLN A 164 0.85 9.11 -20.53
N LYS A 165 -0.30 9.24 -19.87
CA LYS A 165 -0.73 10.49 -19.23
C LYS A 165 0.24 10.93 -18.13
N LEU A 166 0.82 9.97 -17.40
CA LEU A 166 1.84 10.20 -16.36
C LEU A 166 3.26 10.46 -16.93
N GLY A 167 3.46 10.33 -18.24
CA GLY A 167 4.76 10.49 -18.89
C GLY A 167 5.67 9.25 -18.85
N TYR A 168 5.11 8.07 -18.56
CA TYR A 168 5.82 6.78 -18.49
C TYR A 168 5.43 5.84 -19.64
N SER A 169 5.35 6.32 -20.85
CA SER A 169 5.13 5.45 -22.04
C SER A 169 6.43 4.74 -22.41
N ASN A 170 6.35 3.41 -22.61
CA ASN A 170 7.37 2.63 -23.30
C ASN A 170 7.30 2.91 -24.80
#